data_1089de45f0fc4456ecaa7be7be784879
#
_entry.id   1089de45f0fc4456ecaa7be7be784879
#
_cell.length_a   1.000
_cell.length_b   1.000
_cell.length_c   1.000
_cell.angle_alpha   90.00
_cell.angle_beta   90.00
_cell.angle_gamma   90.00
#
_symmetry.space_group_name_H-M   'P 1'
#
loop_
_entity.id
_entity.type
_entity.pdbx_description
1 polymer ?
#
loop_
_entity_poly.entity_id
_entity_poly.type
_entity_poly.pdbx_seq_one_letter_code
_entity_poly.pdbx_strand_id
1 'polypeptide(L)'
;MADKGRRSYIAIDLKSFYASVECKERELDPMTTNLVVADKSRTEKTICLAVSPSLKSYGIPGRARLFEVMQKVKEVNKRRICMAPGKKFAGTSVDNEEIKLHPELELDYITAVPRMALYMKCSTEIYNIYLKYVAPEDIHVYSIDEVFMDVTDYLNTYRMTARELAGKIIRCLLYTSPS
;
A
#
# COMPACT_ATOMS: atom_id res chain seq x y z
N MET A 1 -6.85 36.16 21.77
CA MET A 1 -7.28 35.12 22.72
C MET A 1 -7.01 33.79 22.07
N ALA A 2 -6.00 33.06 22.53
CA ALA A 2 -5.75 31.72 22.00
C ALA A 2 -6.90 30.80 22.42
N ASP A 3 -7.48 30.11 21.44
CA ASP A 3 -8.54 29.12 21.64
C ASP A 3 -7.96 27.94 22.46
N LYS A 4 -8.10 28.04 23.78
CA LYS A 4 -7.59 27.08 24.77
C LYS A 4 -8.48 25.84 24.81
N GLY A 5 -8.60 25.09 23.70
CA GLY A 5 -9.41 23.88 23.76
C GLY A 5 -9.39 22.97 22.55
N ARG A 6 -8.96 23.41 21.39
CA ARG A 6 -9.01 22.61 20.18
C ARG A 6 -7.66 21.97 19.90
N ARG A 7 -7.55 20.65 20.10
CA ARG A 7 -6.38 19.87 19.70
C ARG A 7 -6.44 19.51 18.22
N SER A 8 -5.28 19.44 17.58
CA SER A 8 -5.13 19.09 16.19
C SER A 8 -4.28 17.83 16.06
N TYR A 9 -4.83 16.83 15.42
CA TYR A 9 -4.15 15.54 15.21
C TYR A 9 -3.96 15.27 13.72
N ILE A 10 -2.84 14.61 13.38
CA ILE A 10 -2.60 14.01 12.08
C ILE A 10 -2.61 12.50 12.26
N ALA A 11 -3.43 11.80 11.47
CA ALA A 11 -3.40 10.36 11.35
C ALA A 11 -2.80 10.00 9.98
N ILE A 12 -1.81 9.10 9.96
CA ILE A 12 -1.21 8.57 8.72
C ILE A 12 -1.37 7.06 8.73
N ASP A 13 -2.01 6.54 7.69
CA ASP A 13 -2.15 5.12 7.36
C ASP A 13 -1.41 4.85 6.05
N LEU A 14 -0.47 3.90 6.06
CA LEU A 14 0.32 3.52 4.89
C LEU A 14 -0.41 2.46 4.08
N LYS A 15 -1.17 2.93 3.09
CA LYS A 15 -2.04 2.10 2.26
C LYS A 15 -1.34 0.87 1.68
N SER A 16 -1.88 -0.32 2.00
CA SER A 16 -1.35 -1.62 1.53
C SER A 16 0.14 -1.83 1.85
N PHE A 17 0.60 -1.36 3.01
CA PHE A 17 1.99 -1.22 3.40
C PHE A 17 2.87 -2.41 2.99
N TYR A 18 2.52 -3.64 3.42
CA TYR A 18 3.34 -4.82 3.12
C TYR A 18 3.45 -5.09 1.61
N ALA A 19 2.36 -4.90 0.86
CA ALA A 19 2.39 -5.08 -0.59
C ALA A 19 3.25 -4.00 -1.27
N SER A 20 3.18 -2.76 -0.78
CA SER A 20 4.01 -1.66 -1.28
C SER A 20 5.50 -1.90 -1.02
N VAL A 21 5.86 -2.40 0.19
CA VAL A 21 7.24 -2.79 0.49
C VAL A 21 7.71 -3.90 -0.44
N GLU A 22 6.89 -4.94 -0.66
CA GLU A 22 7.24 -6.05 -1.55
C GLU A 22 7.38 -5.64 -3.02
N CYS A 23 6.56 -4.71 -3.49
CA CYS A 23 6.73 -4.13 -4.84
C CYS A 23 8.05 -3.38 -4.93
N LYS A 24 8.33 -2.50 -3.97
CA LYS A 24 9.55 -1.69 -3.96
C LYS A 24 10.82 -2.52 -3.95
N GLU A 25 10.89 -3.54 -3.12
CA GLU A 25 12.02 -4.49 -3.07
C GLU A 25 12.28 -5.22 -4.39
N ARG A 26 11.31 -5.21 -5.29
CA ARG A 26 11.39 -5.79 -6.65
C ARG A 26 11.52 -4.73 -7.73
N GLU A 27 11.70 -3.48 -7.36
CA GLU A 27 11.74 -2.33 -8.28
C GLU A 27 10.46 -2.19 -9.12
N LEU A 28 9.30 -2.54 -8.52
CA LEU A 28 7.99 -2.49 -9.13
C LEU A 28 7.14 -1.37 -8.52
N ASP A 29 6.28 -0.75 -9.34
CA ASP A 29 5.32 0.25 -8.87
C ASP A 29 4.13 -0.42 -8.18
N PRO A 30 3.87 -0.18 -6.88
CA PRO A 30 2.72 -0.75 -6.18
C PRO A 30 1.37 -0.28 -6.72
N MET A 31 1.33 0.84 -7.47
CA MET A 31 0.10 1.37 -8.04
C MET A 31 -0.32 0.63 -9.32
N THR A 32 0.64 0.04 -10.05
CA THR A 32 0.37 -0.70 -11.29
C THR A 32 0.55 -2.21 -11.13
N THR A 33 1.40 -2.65 -10.20
CA THR A 33 1.71 -4.07 -10.02
C THR A 33 0.63 -4.82 -9.25
N ASN A 34 0.17 -5.93 -9.78
CA ASN A 34 -0.73 -6.86 -9.12
C ASN A 34 0.06 -7.79 -8.20
N LEU A 35 -0.09 -7.60 -6.88
CA LEU A 35 0.66 -8.36 -5.89
C LEU A 35 -0.18 -8.62 -4.63
N VAL A 36 -0.03 -9.82 -4.07
CA VAL A 36 -0.52 -10.18 -2.73
C VAL A 36 0.63 -10.63 -1.84
N VAL A 37 0.51 -10.34 -0.55
CA VAL A 37 1.41 -10.87 0.47
C VAL A 37 0.71 -12.01 1.19
N ALA A 38 1.11 -13.25 0.91
CA ALA A 38 0.51 -14.45 1.48
C ALA A 38 1.49 -15.61 1.50
N ASP A 39 1.32 -16.51 2.46
CA ASP A 39 2.10 -17.74 2.55
C ASP A 39 1.38 -18.88 1.83
N LYS A 40 1.81 -19.17 0.60
CA LYS A 40 1.28 -20.29 -0.22
C LYS A 40 1.57 -21.68 0.37
N SER A 41 2.58 -21.80 1.25
CA SER A 41 2.95 -23.10 1.83
C SER A 41 1.91 -23.65 2.79
N ARG A 42 1.03 -22.79 3.32
CA ARG A 42 -0.01 -23.19 4.26
C ARG A 42 -1.21 -23.82 3.57
N THR A 43 -2.11 -22.98 3.08
CA THR A 43 -3.31 -23.41 2.33
C THR A 43 -3.86 -22.24 1.52
N GLU A 44 -4.69 -22.53 0.51
CA GLU A 44 -5.42 -21.50 -0.24
C GLU A 44 -6.43 -20.71 0.63
N LYS A 45 -6.78 -21.22 1.82
CA LYS A 45 -7.64 -20.55 2.80
C LYS A 45 -6.89 -19.49 3.61
N THR A 46 -5.57 -19.37 3.43
CA THR A 46 -4.73 -18.37 4.10
C THR A 46 -5.21 -16.96 3.77
N ILE A 47 -5.32 -16.13 4.80
CA ILE A 47 -5.66 -14.70 4.63
C ILE A 47 -4.41 -13.98 4.11
N CYS A 48 -4.59 -13.21 3.04
CA CYS A 48 -3.55 -12.30 2.55
C CYS A 48 -3.31 -11.19 3.58
N LEU A 49 -2.06 -10.98 3.96
CA LEU A 49 -1.68 -9.88 4.86
C LEU A 49 -1.87 -8.51 4.18
N ALA A 50 -1.63 -8.46 2.88
CA ALA A 50 -1.89 -7.27 2.07
C ALA A 50 -2.18 -7.65 0.60
N VAL A 51 -2.90 -6.76 -0.06
CA VAL A 51 -3.18 -6.78 -1.50
C VAL A 51 -2.77 -5.41 -2.05
N SER A 52 -2.06 -5.37 -3.17
CA SER A 52 -1.63 -4.11 -3.79
C SER A 52 -2.83 -3.23 -4.21
N PRO A 53 -2.67 -1.90 -4.27
CA PRO A 53 -3.71 -1.01 -4.77
C PRO A 53 -4.18 -1.38 -6.17
N SER A 54 -3.25 -1.77 -7.05
CA SER A 54 -3.55 -2.23 -8.40
C SER A 54 -4.52 -3.42 -8.39
N LEU A 55 -4.20 -4.48 -7.64
CA LEU A 55 -5.03 -5.68 -7.59
C LEU A 55 -6.37 -5.45 -6.87
N LYS A 56 -6.42 -4.53 -5.90
CA LYS A 56 -7.67 -4.08 -5.27
C LYS A 56 -8.64 -3.43 -6.27
N SER A 57 -8.15 -2.82 -7.35
CA SER A 57 -8.98 -2.20 -8.38
C SER A 57 -9.91 -3.19 -9.10
N TYR A 58 -9.58 -4.48 -9.06
CA TYR A 58 -10.43 -5.56 -9.56
C TYR A 58 -11.51 -6.02 -8.57
N GLY A 59 -11.67 -5.32 -7.44
CA GLY A 59 -12.69 -5.63 -6.41
C GLY A 59 -12.23 -6.70 -5.41
N ILE A 60 -10.91 -6.92 -5.26
CA ILE A 60 -10.34 -7.83 -4.26
C ILE A 60 -10.15 -7.06 -2.94
N PRO A 61 -10.73 -7.52 -1.81
CA PRO A 61 -10.57 -6.85 -0.53
C PRO A 61 -9.14 -6.95 0.01
N GLY A 62 -8.72 -5.99 0.86
CA GLY A 62 -7.37 -5.92 1.39
C GLY A 62 -6.92 -7.11 2.24
N ARG A 63 -7.88 -7.83 2.85
CA ARG A 63 -7.67 -9.05 3.64
C ARG A 63 -8.40 -10.25 3.03
N ALA A 64 -8.41 -10.34 1.71
CA ALA A 64 -8.96 -11.49 1.00
C ALA A 64 -8.24 -12.79 1.41
N ARG A 65 -8.94 -13.90 1.34
CA ARG A 65 -8.28 -15.22 1.36
C ARG A 65 -7.66 -15.49 -0.01
N LEU A 66 -6.58 -16.25 -0.04
CA LEU A 66 -5.86 -16.49 -1.29
C LEU A 66 -6.74 -17.13 -2.36
N PHE A 67 -7.64 -18.05 -2.00
CA PHE A 67 -8.59 -18.64 -2.96
C PHE A 67 -9.56 -17.61 -3.55
N GLU A 68 -9.96 -16.58 -2.77
CA GLU A 68 -10.84 -15.51 -3.26
C GLU A 68 -10.12 -14.65 -4.31
N VAL A 69 -8.81 -14.39 -4.09
CA VAL A 69 -7.97 -13.73 -5.08
C VAL A 69 -7.92 -14.56 -6.36
N MET A 70 -7.61 -15.85 -6.25
CA MET A 70 -7.56 -16.79 -7.39
C MET A 70 -8.88 -16.82 -8.16
N GLN A 71 -10.00 -16.92 -7.45
CA GLN A 71 -11.33 -16.94 -8.04
C GLN A 71 -11.64 -15.63 -8.78
N LYS A 72 -11.28 -14.49 -8.17
CA LYS A 72 -11.55 -13.18 -8.77
C LYS A 72 -10.70 -12.95 -10.02
N VAL A 73 -9.41 -13.29 -9.98
CA VAL A 73 -8.52 -13.23 -11.15
C VAL A 73 -9.08 -14.12 -12.28
N LYS A 74 -9.49 -15.34 -11.97
CA LYS A 74 -10.11 -16.25 -12.94
C LYS A 74 -11.42 -15.67 -13.54
N GLU A 75 -12.24 -15.00 -12.73
CA GLU A 75 -13.45 -14.32 -13.20
C GLU A 75 -13.11 -13.17 -14.16
N VAL A 76 -12.12 -12.34 -13.82
CA VAL A 76 -11.64 -11.26 -14.68
C VAL A 76 -11.14 -11.82 -16.02
N ASN A 77 -10.30 -12.86 -15.97
CA ASN A 77 -9.75 -13.48 -17.17
C ASN A 77 -10.81 -14.14 -18.08
N LYS A 78 -11.88 -14.70 -17.50
CA LYS A 78 -13.05 -15.17 -18.29
C LYS A 78 -13.73 -14.05 -19.09
N ARG A 79 -13.74 -12.83 -18.58
CA ARG A 79 -14.27 -11.67 -19.31
C ARG A 79 -13.26 -11.17 -20.34
N ARG A 80 -11.99 -11.13 -19.98
CA ARG A 80 -10.91 -10.63 -20.85
C ARG A 80 -10.72 -11.49 -22.09
N ILE A 81 -10.81 -12.81 -21.97
CA ILE A 81 -10.64 -13.71 -23.12
C ILE A 81 -11.66 -13.46 -24.23
N CYS A 82 -12.84 -12.95 -23.89
CA CYS A 82 -13.86 -12.57 -24.89
C CYS A 82 -13.44 -11.35 -25.72
N MET A 83 -12.54 -10.51 -25.18
CA MET A 83 -12.01 -9.30 -25.83
C MET A 83 -10.68 -9.58 -26.55
N ALA A 84 -10.01 -10.68 -26.21
CA ALA A 84 -8.72 -11.04 -26.81
C ALA A 84 -8.88 -11.45 -28.27
N PRO A 85 -7.94 -11.06 -29.16
CA PRO A 85 -7.93 -11.50 -30.55
C PRO A 85 -7.95 -13.03 -30.66
N GLY A 86 -8.87 -13.57 -31.45
CA GLY A 86 -9.03 -15.01 -31.59
C GLY A 86 -9.46 -15.77 -30.33
N LYS A 87 -9.94 -15.04 -29.30
CA LYS A 87 -10.35 -15.59 -28.00
C LYS A 87 -9.25 -16.44 -27.32
N LYS A 88 -8.01 -16.02 -27.48
CA LYS A 88 -6.84 -16.67 -26.85
C LYS A 88 -5.92 -15.61 -26.26
N PHE A 89 -5.33 -15.91 -25.12
CA PHE A 89 -4.26 -15.09 -24.56
C PHE A 89 -2.94 -15.39 -25.28
N ALA A 90 -2.15 -14.34 -25.54
CA ALA A 90 -0.83 -14.41 -26.12
C ALA A 90 0.29 -14.41 -25.06
N GLY A 91 -0.06 -14.09 -23.81
CA GLY A 91 0.86 -14.01 -22.68
C GLY A 91 0.14 -13.64 -21.40
N THR A 92 0.91 -13.37 -20.35
CA THR A 92 0.44 -12.91 -19.04
C THR A 92 1.14 -11.64 -18.63
N SER A 93 0.50 -10.79 -17.83
CA SER A 93 1.16 -9.66 -17.17
C SER A 93 0.66 -9.48 -15.75
N VAL A 94 1.56 -9.02 -14.90
CA VAL A 94 1.27 -8.58 -13.53
C VAL A 94 1.14 -7.06 -13.44
N ASP A 95 1.39 -6.33 -14.52
CA ASP A 95 1.26 -4.90 -14.60
C ASP A 95 -0.12 -4.49 -15.14
N ASN A 96 -0.83 -3.68 -14.35
CA ASN A 96 -2.20 -3.28 -14.67
C ASN A 96 -2.29 -2.31 -15.86
N GLU A 97 -1.25 -1.51 -16.12
CA GLU A 97 -1.23 -0.63 -17.29
C GLU A 97 -1.05 -1.44 -18.58
N GLU A 98 -0.15 -2.46 -18.57
CA GLU A 98 -0.04 -3.40 -19.69
C GLU A 98 -1.36 -4.16 -19.91
N ILE A 99 -1.97 -4.64 -18.83
CA ILE A 99 -3.26 -5.35 -18.89
C ILE A 99 -4.36 -4.50 -19.52
N LYS A 100 -4.38 -3.19 -19.26
CA LYS A 100 -5.36 -2.28 -19.87
C LYS A 100 -5.12 -2.02 -21.36
N LEU A 101 -3.85 -1.91 -21.73
CA LEU A 101 -3.46 -1.62 -23.12
C LEU A 101 -3.53 -2.85 -24.02
N HIS A 102 -3.35 -4.05 -23.47
CA HIS A 102 -3.19 -5.31 -24.18
C HIS A 102 -4.29 -6.32 -23.80
N PRO A 103 -5.43 -6.36 -24.50
CA PRO A 103 -6.51 -7.30 -24.23
C PRO A 103 -6.12 -8.77 -24.41
N GLU A 104 -5.06 -9.05 -25.19
CA GLU A 104 -4.48 -10.36 -25.40
C GLU A 104 -3.63 -10.89 -24.23
N LEU A 105 -3.38 -10.08 -23.19
CA LEU A 105 -2.66 -10.52 -22.00
C LEU A 105 -3.61 -11.03 -20.92
N GLU A 106 -3.29 -12.17 -20.34
CA GLU A 106 -3.97 -12.69 -19.17
C GLU A 106 -3.54 -11.91 -17.92
N LEU A 107 -4.49 -11.54 -17.09
CA LEU A 107 -4.21 -10.95 -15.79
C LEU A 107 -3.56 -11.99 -14.87
N ASP A 108 -2.39 -11.69 -14.37
CA ASP A 108 -1.70 -12.48 -13.36
C ASP A 108 -1.30 -11.60 -12.15
N TYR A 109 -0.77 -12.22 -11.09
CA TYR A 109 -0.33 -11.51 -9.89
C TYR A 109 0.82 -12.23 -9.20
N ILE A 110 1.67 -11.45 -8.53
CA ILE A 110 2.76 -11.94 -7.71
C ILE A 110 2.23 -12.34 -6.34
N THR A 111 2.64 -13.49 -5.82
CA THR A 111 2.44 -13.84 -4.42
C THR A 111 3.77 -13.76 -3.69
N ALA A 112 3.91 -12.76 -2.82
CA ALA A 112 5.08 -12.57 -1.98
C ALA A 112 4.90 -13.26 -0.62
N VAL A 113 5.92 -13.99 -0.20
CA VAL A 113 5.96 -14.58 1.16
C VAL A 113 6.17 -13.46 2.18
N PRO A 114 5.43 -13.45 3.31
CA PRO A 114 5.59 -12.43 4.34
C PRO A 114 7.01 -12.34 4.91
N ARG A 115 7.57 -11.13 4.96
CA ARG A 115 8.90 -10.83 5.51
C ARG A 115 8.80 -9.81 6.65
N MET A 116 8.26 -10.23 7.82
CA MET A 116 7.92 -9.32 8.92
C MET A 116 9.11 -8.47 9.40
N ALA A 117 10.32 -9.03 9.45
CA ALA A 117 11.53 -8.30 9.84
C ALA A 117 11.83 -7.12 8.89
N LEU A 118 11.64 -7.33 7.58
CA LEU A 118 11.77 -6.28 6.58
C LEU A 118 10.71 -5.19 6.77
N TYR A 119 9.47 -5.58 6.99
CA TYR A 119 8.38 -4.61 7.18
C TYR A 119 8.58 -3.76 8.43
N MET A 120 9.05 -4.36 9.53
CA MET A 120 9.40 -3.62 10.74
C MET A 120 10.56 -2.65 10.50
N LYS A 121 11.59 -3.06 9.75
CA LYS A 121 12.70 -2.18 9.36
C LYS A 121 12.17 -0.97 8.58
N CYS A 122 11.39 -1.18 7.53
CA CYS A 122 10.80 -0.10 6.73
C CYS A 122 9.90 0.83 7.58
N SER A 123 9.09 0.25 8.48
CA SER A 123 8.26 1.03 9.41
C SER A 123 9.12 1.92 10.32
N THR A 124 10.24 1.41 10.84
CA THR A 124 11.18 2.17 11.66
C THR A 124 11.82 3.31 10.87
N GLU A 125 12.19 3.08 9.62
CA GLU A 125 12.74 4.13 8.74
C GLU A 125 11.71 5.25 8.50
N ILE A 126 10.45 4.89 8.29
CA ILE A 126 9.32 5.82 8.16
C ILE A 126 9.10 6.60 9.48
N TYR A 127 9.13 5.91 10.62
CA TYR A 127 9.00 6.54 11.93
C TYR A 127 10.09 7.59 12.18
N ASN A 128 11.33 7.33 11.76
CA ASN A 128 12.43 8.28 11.84
C ASN A 128 12.18 9.55 11.00
N ILE A 129 11.33 9.47 9.97
CA ILE A 129 10.89 10.66 9.23
C ILE A 129 9.92 11.48 10.05
N TYR A 130 8.96 10.85 10.76
CA TYR A 130 8.04 11.56 11.64
C TYR A 130 8.76 12.31 12.74
N LEU A 131 9.81 11.71 13.33
CA LEU A 131 10.63 12.35 14.38
C LEU A 131 11.34 13.63 13.93
N LYS A 132 11.47 13.89 12.62
CA LYS A 132 11.99 15.18 12.11
C LYS A 132 11.00 16.33 12.27
N TYR A 133 9.73 16.03 12.53
CA TYR A 133 8.64 17.00 12.57
C TYR A 133 7.94 17.07 13.91
N VAL A 134 7.85 15.96 14.63
CA VAL A 134 7.08 15.83 15.88
C VAL A 134 7.92 15.06 16.89
N ALA A 135 7.90 15.47 18.14
CA ALA A 135 8.61 14.79 19.24
C ALA A 135 7.98 13.41 19.52
N PRO A 136 8.77 12.43 20.00
CA PRO A 136 8.29 11.07 20.19
C PRO A 136 7.12 10.95 21.18
N GLU A 137 7.05 11.82 22.19
CA GLU A 137 5.96 11.88 23.17
C GLU A 137 4.61 12.26 22.58
N ASP A 138 4.61 12.94 21.42
CA ASP A 138 3.41 13.39 20.72
C ASP A 138 3.05 12.45 19.55
N ILE A 139 3.81 11.35 19.36
CA ILE A 139 3.57 10.32 18.35
C ILE A 139 3.03 9.06 19.02
N HIS A 140 1.80 8.68 18.68
CA HIS A 140 1.22 7.41 19.07
C HIS A 140 1.27 6.43 17.92
N VAL A 141 2.12 5.40 18.02
CA VAL A 141 2.20 4.29 17.06
C VAL A 141 1.06 3.32 17.36
N TYR A 142 0.05 3.29 16.49
CA TYR A 142 -1.10 2.40 16.64
C TYR A 142 -0.80 1.00 16.08
N SER A 143 -0.12 0.96 14.92
CA SER A 143 0.31 -0.29 14.28
C SER A 143 1.62 -0.07 13.49
N ILE A 144 2.09 -1.10 12.81
CA ILE A 144 3.29 -1.03 11.96
C ILE A 144 3.15 -0.04 10.79
N ASP A 145 1.92 0.26 10.38
CA ASP A 145 1.57 1.09 9.22
C ASP A 145 0.68 2.29 9.58
N GLU A 146 0.33 2.47 10.87
CA GLU A 146 -0.59 3.53 11.28
C GLU A 146 -0.06 4.28 12.51
N VAL A 147 -0.05 5.62 12.43
CA VAL A 147 0.36 6.52 13.51
C VAL A 147 -0.62 7.68 13.66
N PHE A 148 -0.75 8.15 14.91
CA PHE A 148 -1.43 9.38 15.27
C PHE A 148 -0.42 10.34 15.89
N MET A 149 -0.43 11.61 15.45
CA MET A 149 0.47 12.63 15.96
C MET A 149 -0.35 13.81 16.49
N ASP A 150 -0.13 14.22 17.75
CA ASP A 150 -0.64 15.49 18.23
C ASP A 150 0.26 16.61 17.71
N VAL A 151 -0.28 17.45 16.84
CA VAL A 151 0.48 18.53 16.21
C VAL A 151 0.08 19.91 16.72
N THR A 152 -0.72 19.97 17.78
CA THR A 152 -1.32 21.21 18.30
C THR A 152 -0.28 22.30 18.51
N ASP A 153 0.79 21.99 19.24
CA ASP A 153 1.82 22.99 19.61
C ASP A 153 2.81 23.28 18.47
N TYR A 154 2.86 22.40 17.47
CA TYR A 154 3.77 22.51 16.32
C TYR A 154 3.27 23.45 15.24
N LEU A 155 1.93 23.63 15.09
CA LEU A 155 1.33 24.42 14.03
C LEU A 155 1.79 25.88 14.04
N ASN A 156 1.92 26.48 15.23
CA ASN A 156 2.43 27.83 15.40
C ASN A 156 3.93 27.92 15.05
N THR A 157 4.72 26.95 15.51
CA THR A 157 6.17 26.87 15.25
C THR A 157 6.46 26.76 13.75
N TYR A 158 5.74 25.88 13.05
CA TYR A 158 5.88 25.71 11.60
C TYR A 158 5.14 26.74 10.76
N ARG A 159 4.28 27.57 11.39
CA ARG A 159 3.38 28.52 10.70
C ARG A 159 2.56 27.83 9.59
N MET A 160 2.03 26.67 9.90
CA MET A 160 1.28 25.79 8.98
C MET A 160 -0.02 25.33 9.63
N THR A 161 -1.00 25.02 8.80
CA THR A 161 -2.16 24.23 9.22
C THR A 161 -1.78 22.76 9.36
N ALA A 162 -2.57 21.97 10.10
CA ALA A 162 -2.34 20.51 10.23
C ALA A 162 -2.33 19.81 8.88
N ARG A 163 -3.14 20.27 7.91
CA ARG A 163 -3.19 19.75 6.54
C ARG A 163 -1.89 20.03 5.76
N GLU A 164 -1.34 21.22 5.88
CA GLU A 164 -0.08 21.58 5.23
C GLU A 164 1.10 20.80 5.82
N LEU A 165 1.13 20.64 7.15
CA LEU A 165 2.13 19.85 7.83
C LEU A 165 2.03 18.36 7.42
N ALA A 166 0.83 17.79 7.39
CA ALA A 166 0.61 16.44 6.89
C ALA A 166 1.11 16.27 5.44
N GLY A 167 0.77 17.23 4.55
CA GLY A 167 1.26 17.22 3.17
C GLY A 167 2.79 17.32 3.07
N LYS A 168 3.45 18.06 3.97
CA LYS A 168 4.92 18.15 4.04
C LYS A 168 5.54 16.82 4.45
N ILE A 169 4.98 16.16 5.47
CA ILE A 169 5.42 14.85 5.95
C ILE A 169 5.25 13.81 4.84
N ILE A 170 4.08 13.75 4.19
CA ILE A 170 3.79 12.79 3.10
C ILE A 170 4.78 12.98 1.94
N ARG A 171 5.06 14.21 1.52
CA ARG A 171 6.08 14.47 0.49
C ARG A 171 7.45 13.94 0.91
N CYS A 172 7.85 14.18 2.17
CA CYS A 172 9.11 13.65 2.67
C CYS A 172 9.16 12.11 2.60
N LEU A 173 8.07 11.42 2.94
CA LEU A 173 7.95 9.97 2.82
C LEU A 173 8.14 9.50 1.37
N LEU A 174 7.56 10.20 0.41
CA LEU A 174 7.66 9.84 -1.01
C LEU A 174 9.07 10.04 -1.57
N TYR A 175 9.80 11.08 -1.12
CA TYR A 175 11.15 11.40 -1.61
C TYR A 175 12.27 10.69 -0.83
N THR A 176 12.03 10.29 0.43
CA THR A 176 13.05 9.69 1.30
C THR A 176 12.98 8.16 1.28
N SER A 177 12.03 7.59 0.56
CA SER A 177 12.05 6.16 0.29
C SER A 177 13.36 5.82 -0.42
N PRO A 178 14.27 5.02 0.18
CA PRO A 178 15.57 4.75 -0.41
C PRO A 178 15.41 4.22 -1.83
N SER A 179 16.16 4.86 -2.73
CA SER A 179 16.38 4.39 -4.09
C SER A 179 17.02 3.01 -4.06
#